data_5ce780e1b1c62a66c43cd96f98d8b2d4
#
_entry.id   5ce780e1b1c62a66c43cd96f98d8b2d4
#
_cell.length_a   1.000
_cell.length_b   1.000
_cell.length_c   1.000
_cell.angle_alpha   90.00
_cell.angle_beta   90.00
_cell.angle_gamma   90.00
#
_symmetry.space_group_name_H-M   'P 1'
#
loop_
_entity.id
_entity.type
_entity.pdbx_description
1 polymer ?
#
loop_
_entity_poly.entity_id
_entity_poly.type
_entity_poly.pdbx_seq_one_letter_code
_entity_poly.pdbx_strand_id
1 'polypeptide(L)'
;AASDVYKRQGRTAPGQCLRLYDDGALRASDPPELVQCDLTMYVLQLKALGVDQIARFDFMPPAPPAAHVADALAHLESLRALDEEGRLTLLGERMAEAPLSPMMARAILHDASCADEMLTIAAMTSVGSPFDGSESVAAQIERRKFVAEEGDHLTLLNVYEAFQRAGASSRWAAQHGLSYATLKRARSIRAQLVAFVTRQWSWPWRRAGDEQAVRRCLAAGFFRQAVRYDGSWKTPAGETLYVHPSSVLFTRAPPIGTWAVYGDLLYTTQPQMRDLCVVDAAWLLTLAPHYYHRSLH
;
A
#
# COMPACT_ATOMS: atom_id res chain seq x y z
N ALA A 1 -7.97 -9.01 20.96
CA ALA A 1 -9.18 -8.74 21.60
C ALA A 1 -9.26 -9.18 23.06
N ALA A 2 -9.77 -10.38 23.45
CA ALA A 2 -9.89 -10.73 24.88
C ALA A 2 -8.53 -10.85 25.60
N SER A 3 -7.49 -11.32 24.90
CA SER A 3 -6.12 -11.40 25.43
C SER A 3 -5.49 -10.04 25.75
N ASP A 4 -5.91 -8.96 25.08
CA ASP A 4 -5.35 -7.62 25.30
C ASP A 4 -5.83 -6.99 26.59
N VAL A 5 -7.05 -7.29 27.02
CA VAL A 5 -7.57 -6.81 28.31
C VAL A 5 -6.86 -7.50 29.45
N TYR A 6 -6.66 -8.82 29.34
CA TYR A 6 -5.93 -9.60 30.35
C TYR A 6 -4.46 -9.13 30.50
N LYS A 7 -3.78 -8.81 29.41
CA LYS A 7 -2.40 -8.30 29.42
C LYS A 7 -2.24 -6.94 30.08
N ARG A 8 -3.33 -6.20 30.29
CA ARG A 8 -3.29 -4.88 30.95
C ARG A 8 -3.50 -4.94 32.46
N GLN A 9 -3.96 -6.08 33.00
CA GLN A 9 -4.13 -6.27 34.44
C GLN A 9 -2.78 -6.53 35.12
N GLY A 10 -2.68 -6.21 36.39
CA GLY A 10 -1.52 -6.51 37.25
C GLY A 10 -0.22 -5.78 36.88
N ARG A 11 -0.24 -4.70 36.09
CA ARG A 11 0.96 -3.96 35.71
C ARG A 11 1.37 -2.95 36.77
N THR A 12 0.41 -2.23 37.34
CA THR A 12 0.64 -1.18 38.37
C THR A 12 -0.10 -1.46 39.64
N ALA A 13 -1.23 -2.16 39.61
CA ALA A 13 -2.05 -2.54 40.75
C ALA A 13 -2.92 -3.76 40.37
N PRO A 14 -3.48 -4.48 41.38
CA PRO A 14 -4.53 -5.45 41.17
C PRO A 14 -5.72 -4.79 40.42
N GLY A 15 -6.28 -5.45 39.44
CA GLY A 15 -7.40 -4.93 38.65
C GLY A 15 -8.48 -5.99 38.43
N GLN A 16 -9.70 -5.54 38.16
CA GLN A 16 -10.83 -6.39 37.78
C GLN A 16 -11.23 -6.06 36.35
N CYS A 17 -11.52 -7.09 35.54
CA CYS A 17 -12.08 -6.94 34.21
C CYS A 17 -13.48 -7.56 34.20
N LEU A 18 -14.49 -6.73 33.98
CA LEU A 18 -15.88 -7.19 33.78
C LEU A 18 -16.14 -7.30 32.27
N ARG A 19 -16.41 -8.54 31.81
CA ARG A 19 -16.75 -8.81 30.43
C ARG A 19 -18.25 -8.60 30.25
N LEU A 20 -18.64 -7.83 29.22
CA LEU A 20 -20.04 -7.58 28.87
C LEU A 20 -20.54 -8.53 27.77
N TYR A 21 -19.85 -9.64 27.57
CA TYR A 21 -20.16 -10.69 26.58
C TYR A 21 -19.90 -12.06 27.18
N ASP A 22 -20.53 -13.07 26.61
CA ASP A 22 -20.39 -14.45 27.07
C ASP A 22 -19.01 -15.01 26.65
N ASP A 23 -18.31 -15.62 27.59
CA ASP A 23 -16.99 -16.25 27.35
C ASP A 23 -17.04 -17.35 26.29
N GLY A 24 -18.18 -18.02 26.11
CA GLY A 24 -18.40 -19.01 25.06
C GLY A 24 -18.41 -18.46 23.64
N ALA A 25 -18.58 -17.14 23.47
CA ALA A 25 -18.59 -16.47 22.18
C ALA A 25 -17.16 -16.16 21.65
N LEU A 26 -16.14 -16.32 22.49
CA LEU A 26 -14.75 -16.01 22.11
C LEU A 26 -14.04 -17.25 21.57
N ARG A 27 -13.29 -17.04 20.49
CA ARG A 27 -12.32 -18.05 20.05
C ARG A 27 -11.20 -18.19 21.09
N ALA A 28 -10.74 -19.41 21.34
CA ALA A 28 -9.64 -19.66 22.27
C ALA A 28 -8.34 -18.94 21.86
N SER A 29 -8.09 -18.84 20.56
CA SER A 29 -6.99 -18.05 19.97
C SER A 29 -7.36 -17.57 18.57
N ASP A 30 -6.85 -16.43 18.17
CA ASP A 30 -6.90 -16.00 16.78
C ASP A 30 -5.84 -16.78 15.98
N PRO A 31 -6.12 -17.14 14.70
CA PRO A 31 -5.11 -17.74 13.85
C PRO A 31 -3.88 -16.79 13.73
N PRO A 32 -2.65 -17.32 13.61
CA PRO A 32 -1.49 -16.52 13.38
C PRO A 32 -1.62 -15.64 12.13
N GLU A 33 -1.02 -14.46 12.15
CA GLU A 33 -1.06 -13.52 11.03
C GLU A 33 -0.58 -14.15 9.72
N LEU A 34 0.46 -14.98 9.79
CA LEU A 34 1.05 -15.68 8.64
C LEU A 34 0.04 -16.57 7.85
N VAL A 35 -1.03 -17.03 8.49
CA VAL A 35 -2.08 -17.84 7.85
C VAL A 35 -3.11 -16.98 7.12
N GLN A 36 -3.20 -15.69 7.46
CA GLN A 36 -4.26 -14.79 7.01
C GLN A 36 -3.76 -13.63 6.12
N CYS A 37 -2.46 -13.29 6.19
CA CYS A 37 -1.89 -12.16 5.46
C CYS A 37 -1.40 -12.55 4.05
N ASP A 38 -1.13 -11.53 3.24
CA ASP A 38 -0.37 -11.67 2.00
C ASP A 38 1.08 -12.08 2.32
N LEU A 39 1.53 -13.17 1.72
CA LEU A 39 2.86 -13.74 1.96
C LEU A 39 3.93 -13.19 1.03
N THR A 40 3.60 -12.31 0.08
CA THR A 40 4.51 -11.84 -0.97
C THR A 40 5.81 -11.27 -0.40
N MET A 41 5.72 -10.44 0.66
CA MET A 41 6.90 -9.88 1.32
C MET A 41 7.74 -10.94 2.04
N TYR A 42 7.09 -11.85 2.76
CA TYR A 42 7.79 -12.92 3.51
C TYR A 42 8.50 -13.89 2.57
N VAL A 43 7.85 -14.28 1.48
CA VAL A 43 8.43 -15.15 0.44
C VAL A 43 9.62 -14.47 -0.22
N LEU A 44 9.53 -13.18 -0.53
CA LEU A 44 10.64 -12.41 -1.09
C LEU A 44 11.84 -12.38 -0.14
N GLN A 45 11.61 -12.16 1.15
CA GLN A 45 12.66 -12.16 2.16
C GLN A 45 13.30 -13.54 2.34
N LEU A 46 12.51 -14.63 2.36
CA LEU A 46 13.03 -15.99 2.41
C LEU A 46 13.90 -16.31 1.19
N LYS A 47 13.49 -15.89 -0.01
CA LYS A 47 14.29 -16.00 -1.23
C LYS A 47 15.62 -15.26 -1.11
N ALA A 48 15.60 -14.04 -0.58
CA ALA A 48 16.82 -13.25 -0.36
C ALA A 48 17.76 -13.86 0.70
N LEU A 49 17.22 -14.64 1.63
CA LEU A 49 17.99 -15.43 2.61
C LEU A 49 18.53 -16.75 2.04
N GLY A 50 18.30 -17.05 0.76
CA GLY A 50 18.80 -18.25 0.09
C GLY A 50 17.89 -19.48 0.19
N VAL A 51 16.62 -19.29 0.56
CA VAL A 51 15.65 -20.39 0.57
C VAL A 51 15.09 -20.60 -0.84
N ASP A 52 15.62 -21.58 -1.57
CA ASP A 52 15.20 -21.81 -2.97
C ASP A 52 13.82 -22.44 -3.10
N GLN A 53 13.50 -23.39 -2.24
CA GLN A 53 12.25 -24.15 -2.33
C GLN A 53 11.27 -23.78 -1.24
N ILE A 54 10.59 -22.64 -1.41
CA ILE A 54 9.61 -22.13 -0.43
C ILE A 54 8.49 -23.15 -0.13
N ALA A 55 8.03 -23.91 -1.13
CA ALA A 55 6.99 -24.92 -0.94
C ALA A 55 7.41 -26.07 0.01
N ARG A 56 8.71 -26.25 0.23
CA ARG A 56 9.28 -27.25 1.16
C ARG A 56 9.84 -26.63 2.44
N PHE A 57 9.68 -25.31 2.60
CA PHE A 57 10.13 -24.63 3.81
C PHE A 57 9.29 -25.06 5.01
N ASP A 58 9.94 -25.42 6.09
CA ASP A 58 9.31 -25.87 7.32
C ASP A 58 8.78 -24.68 8.13
N PHE A 59 7.59 -24.23 7.78
CA PHE A 59 6.93 -23.17 8.52
C PHE A 59 6.51 -23.63 9.91
N MET A 60 6.65 -22.78 10.91
CA MET A 60 6.12 -23.04 12.25
C MET A 60 4.60 -23.29 12.19
N PRO A 61 4.10 -24.35 12.83
CA PRO A 61 2.66 -24.66 12.85
C PRO A 61 1.82 -23.57 13.57
N PRO A 62 0.62 -23.25 13.04
CA PRO A 62 0.04 -23.72 11.80
C PRO A 62 0.71 -23.07 10.58
N ALA A 63 1.12 -23.89 9.62
CA ALA A 63 1.74 -23.40 8.38
C ALA A 63 0.72 -22.62 7.52
N PRO A 64 1.17 -21.65 6.71
CA PRO A 64 0.29 -20.97 5.78
C PRO A 64 -0.26 -21.92 4.72
N PRO A 65 -1.48 -21.70 4.20
CA PRO A 65 -2.03 -22.50 3.12
C PRO A 65 -1.12 -22.52 1.90
N ALA A 66 -0.94 -23.69 1.28
CA ALA A 66 -0.09 -23.82 0.09
C ALA A 66 -0.53 -22.89 -1.07
N ALA A 67 -1.83 -22.62 -1.17
CA ALA A 67 -2.39 -21.69 -2.15
C ALA A 67 -1.86 -20.25 -1.94
N HIS A 68 -1.74 -19.79 -0.69
CA HIS A 68 -1.19 -18.46 -0.40
C HIS A 68 0.30 -18.35 -0.76
N VAL A 69 1.05 -19.42 -0.52
CA VAL A 69 2.47 -19.48 -0.94
C VAL A 69 2.59 -19.47 -2.46
N ALA A 70 1.76 -20.23 -3.16
CA ALA A 70 1.74 -20.26 -4.62
C ALA A 70 1.35 -18.90 -5.23
N ASP A 71 0.36 -18.21 -4.66
CA ASP A 71 -0.04 -16.88 -5.12
C ASP A 71 1.07 -15.85 -4.87
N ALA A 72 1.74 -15.91 -3.74
CA ALA A 72 2.88 -15.04 -3.43
C ALA A 72 4.04 -15.24 -4.43
N LEU A 73 4.37 -16.48 -4.78
CA LEU A 73 5.39 -16.81 -5.79
C LEU A 73 4.99 -16.27 -7.17
N ALA A 74 3.75 -16.52 -7.61
CA ALA A 74 3.22 -16.01 -8.87
C ALA A 74 3.17 -14.46 -8.90
N HIS A 75 2.91 -13.83 -7.75
CA HIS A 75 2.98 -12.39 -7.63
C HIS A 75 4.40 -11.86 -7.81
N LEU A 76 5.38 -12.45 -7.13
CA LEU A 76 6.79 -12.06 -7.25
C LEU A 76 7.35 -12.28 -8.66
N GLU A 77 6.96 -13.38 -9.33
CA GLU A 77 7.28 -13.64 -10.72
C GLU A 77 6.69 -12.55 -11.63
N SER A 78 5.41 -12.21 -11.42
CA SER A 78 4.74 -11.16 -12.20
C SER A 78 5.38 -9.77 -12.00
N LEU A 79 5.91 -9.47 -10.80
CA LEU A 79 6.70 -8.27 -10.50
C LEU A 79 8.12 -8.35 -11.08
N ARG A 80 8.53 -9.48 -11.67
CA ARG A 80 9.88 -9.80 -12.13
C ARG A 80 10.92 -9.79 -11.00
N ALA A 81 10.48 -9.98 -9.76
CA ALA A 81 11.36 -10.21 -8.64
C ALA A 81 11.95 -11.62 -8.64
N LEU A 82 11.21 -12.57 -9.21
CA LEU A 82 11.67 -13.93 -9.51
C LEU A 82 11.70 -14.14 -11.03
N ASP A 83 12.61 -15.00 -11.50
CA ASP A 83 12.63 -15.51 -12.87
C ASP A 83 11.66 -16.70 -13.05
N GLU A 84 11.57 -17.26 -14.28
CA GLU A 84 10.68 -18.39 -14.60
C GLU A 84 11.03 -19.67 -13.85
N GLU A 85 12.30 -19.79 -13.38
CA GLU A 85 12.76 -20.90 -12.55
C GLU A 85 12.56 -20.64 -11.04
N GLY A 86 11.96 -19.49 -10.69
CA GLY A 86 11.69 -19.08 -9.31
C GLY A 86 12.94 -18.61 -8.55
N ARG A 87 14.02 -18.25 -9.24
CA ARG A 87 15.23 -17.70 -8.62
C ARG A 87 15.10 -16.18 -8.49
N LEU A 88 15.75 -15.63 -7.47
CA LEU A 88 15.75 -14.18 -7.23
C LEU A 88 16.50 -13.46 -8.35
N THR A 89 15.87 -12.42 -8.93
CA THR A 89 16.51 -11.53 -9.90
C THR A 89 17.26 -10.39 -9.20
N LEU A 90 18.12 -9.68 -9.91
CA LEU A 90 18.76 -8.46 -9.38
C LEU A 90 17.72 -7.41 -8.94
N LEU A 91 16.58 -7.32 -9.65
CA LEU A 91 15.46 -6.47 -9.26
C LEU A 91 14.83 -6.97 -7.95
N GLY A 92 14.63 -8.29 -7.83
CA GLY A 92 14.13 -8.92 -6.62
C GLY A 92 15.03 -8.72 -5.40
N GLU A 93 16.35 -8.80 -5.57
CA GLU A 93 17.31 -8.49 -4.52
C GLU A 93 17.12 -7.07 -4.00
N ARG A 94 17.08 -6.08 -4.89
CA ARG A 94 16.83 -4.67 -4.50
C ARG A 94 15.47 -4.47 -3.83
N MET A 95 14.43 -5.16 -4.32
CA MET A 95 13.10 -5.11 -3.68
C MET A 95 13.12 -5.71 -2.28
N ALA A 96 13.84 -6.81 -2.06
CA ALA A 96 13.97 -7.48 -0.76
C ALA A 96 14.72 -6.64 0.28
N GLU A 97 15.69 -5.83 -0.16
CA GLU A 97 16.45 -4.92 0.71
C GLU A 97 15.57 -3.75 1.22
N ALA A 98 14.56 -3.34 0.45
CA ALA A 98 13.76 -2.17 0.76
C ALA A 98 12.80 -2.43 1.94
N PRO A 99 12.70 -1.53 2.92
CA PRO A 99 11.72 -1.62 3.99
C PRO A 99 10.32 -1.18 3.52
N LEU A 100 9.86 -1.76 2.41
CA LEU A 100 8.64 -1.40 1.68
C LEU A 100 7.95 -2.66 1.18
N SER A 101 6.65 -2.57 0.86
CA SER A 101 5.98 -3.68 0.17
C SER A 101 6.64 -3.94 -1.19
N PRO A 102 6.65 -5.20 -1.69
CA PRO A 102 7.22 -5.52 -2.99
C PRO A 102 6.66 -4.67 -4.14
N MET A 103 5.37 -4.37 -4.12
CA MET A 103 4.71 -3.52 -5.12
C MET A 103 5.24 -2.09 -5.08
N MET A 104 5.36 -1.49 -3.88
CA MET A 104 5.88 -0.13 -3.75
C MET A 104 7.38 -0.07 -4.10
N ALA A 105 8.17 -1.05 -3.68
CA ALA A 105 9.57 -1.15 -4.07
C ALA A 105 9.72 -1.27 -5.60
N ARG A 106 8.88 -2.10 -6.25
CA ARG A 106 8.84 -2.23 -7.72
C ARG A 106 8.47 -0.91 -8.41
N ALA A 107 7.48 -0.18 -7.85
CA ALA A 107 7.06 1.12 -8.37
C ALA A 107 8.20 2.15 -8.30
N ILE A 108 8.91 2.23 -7.18
CA ILE A 108 10.07 3.13 -7.01
C ILE A 108 11.18 2.74 -7.98
N LEU A 109 11.50 1.44 -8.10
CA LEU A 109 12.58 0.92 -8.96
C LEU A 109 12.25 1.02 -10.46
N HIS A 110 11.04 1.41 -10.83
CA HIS A 110 10.65 1.54 -12.23
C HIS A 110 11.32 2.71 -12.93
N ASP A 111 11.33 3.88 -12.29
CA ASP A 111 11.93 5.09 -12.88
C ASP A 111 12.61 5.95 -11.79
N ALA A 112 13.94 6.03 -11.87
CA ALA A 112 14.75 6.83 -10.95
C ALA A 112 14.44 8.33 -11.01
N SER A 113 13.90 8.82 -12.13
CA SER A 113 13.55 10.25 -12.28
C SER A 113 12.40 10.67 -11.37
N CYS A 114 11.55 9.72 -10.94
CA CYS A 114 10.42 9.96 -10.03
C CYS A 114 10.73 9.59 -8.56
N ALA A 115 12.00 9.32 -8.23
CA ALA A 115 12.36 8.78 -6.90
C ALA A 115 11.90 9.67 -5.75
N ASP A 116 11.98 10.99 -5.90
CA ASP A 116 11.59 11.95 -4.85
C ASP A 116 10.09 11.88 -4.53
N GLU A 117 9.25 11.89 -5.57
CA GLU A 117 7.81 11.80 -5.45
C GLU A 117 7.39 10.43 -4.91
N MET A 118 7.95 9.35 -5.46
CA MET A 118 7.60 8.00 -5.08
C MET A 118 7.95 7.67 -3.63
N LEU A 119 9.12 8.15 -3.12
CA LEU A 119 9.49 8.00 -1.71
C LEU A 119 8.60 8.83 -0.79
N THR A 120 8.13 9.98 -1.27
CA THR A 120 7.15 10.79 -0.54
C THR A 120 5.81 10.06 -0.45
N ILE A 121 5.32 9.51 -1.56
CA ILE A 121 4.09 8.71 -1.60
C ILE A 121 4.22 7.49 -0.68
N ALA A 122 5.31 6.73 -0.75
CA ALA A 122 5.56 5.58 0.10
C ALA A 122 5.52 5.94 1.60
N ALA A 123 6.13 7.06 1.98
CA ALA A 123 6.10 7.54 3.36
C ALA A 123 4.69 7.97 3.80
N MET A 124 3.94 8.63 2.92
CA MET A 124 2.60 9.12 3.23
C MET A 124 1.58 8.00 3.34
N THR A 125 1.63 7.00 2.47
CA THR A 125 0.72 5.83 2.52
C THR A 125 0.99 4.95 3.75
N SER A 126 2.22 4.91 4.26
CA SER A 126 2.59 4.10 5.44
C SER A 126 2.09 4.64 6.78
N VAL A 127 1.64 5.89 6.87
CA VAL A 127 1.24 6.52 8.13
C VAL A 127 -0.28 6.66 8.30
N GLY A 128 -1.05 6.29 7.30
CA GLY A 128 -2.50 6.48 7.26
C GLY A 128 -2.92 7.89 6.85
N SER A 129 -4.22 8.19 6.95
CA SER A 129 -4.76 9.46 6.48
C SER A 129 -4.16 10.65 7.23
N PRO A 130 -3.63 11.65 6.50
CA PRO A 130 -3.16 12.89 7.11
C PRO A 130 -4.31 13.84 7.49
N PHE A 131 -5.54 13.58 7.05
CA PHE A 131 -6.71 14.40 7.37
C PHE A 131 -7.20 14.08 8.79
N ASP A 132 -7.60 15.10 9.53
CA ASP A 132 -7.95 15.01 10.96
C ASP A 132 -9.29 14.34 11.28
N GLY A 133 -10.00 13.87 10.26
CA GLY A 133 -11.31 13.20 10.41
C GLY A 133 -12.49 14.16 10.64
N SER A 134 -12.25 15.47 10.72
CA SER A 134 -13.33 16.46 10.85
C SER A 134 -14.26 16.44 9.64
N GLU A 135 -15.56 16.29 9.88
CA GLU A 135 -16.61 16.35 8.85
C GLU A 135 -17.14 17.78 8.63
N SER A 136 -16.57 18.78 9.29
CA SER A 136 -17.00 20.17 9.13
C SER A 136 -16.85 20.63 7.68
N VAL A 137 -17.76 21.50 7.24
CA VAL A 137 -17.70 22.11 5.87
C VAL A 137 -16.37 22.83 5.65
N ALA A 138 -15.85 23.51 6.66
CA ALA A 138 -14.57 24.20 6.60
C ALA A 138 -13.42 23.20 6.34
N ALA A 139 -13.36 22.07 7.06
CA ALA A 139 -12.35 21.05 6.84
C ALA A 139 -12.46 20.43 5.43
N GLN A 140 -13.67 20.20 4.93
CA GLN A 140 -13.88 19.68 3.58
C GLN A 140 -13.39 20.67 2.50
N ILE A 141 -13.61 21.98 2.68
CA ILE A 141 -13.10 23.02 1.76
C ILE A 141 -11.57 23.03 1.77
N GLU A 142 -10.95 22.95 2.96
CA GLU A 142 -9.50 22.89 3.06
C GLU A 142 -8.90 21.66 2.38
N ARG A 143 -9.51 20.47 2.56
CA ARG A 143 -9.09 19.22 1.89
C ARG A 143 -9.12 19.35 0.37
N ARG A 144 -10.15 20.00 -0.20
CA ARG A 144 -10.28 20.18 -1.66
C ARG A 144 -9.10 20.90 -2.30
N LYS A 145 -8.35 21.72 -1.54
CA LYS A 145 -7.15 22.42 -2.04
C LYS A 145 -6.02 21.49 -2.44
N PHE A 146 -5.99 20.27 -1.89
CA PHE A 146 -4.94 19.29 -2.12
C PHE A 146 -5.36 18.16 -3.05
N VAL A 147 -6.66 18.02 -3.31
CA VAL A 147 -7.21 16.91 -4.09
C VAL A 147 -6.69 16.94 -5.52
N ALA A 148 -6.04 15.86 -5.91
CA ALA A 148 -5.74 15.52 -7.29
C ALA A 148 -6.88 14.69 -7.88
N GLU A 149 -7.27 14.97 -9.12
CA GLU A 149 -8.36 14.23 -9.79
C GLU A 149 -7.97 12.79 -10.12
N GLU A 150 -6.67 12.57 -10.24
CA GLU A 150 -6.07 11.28 -10.53
C GLU A 150 -6.09 10.32 -9.34
N GLY A 151 -6.32 10.80 -8.12
CA GLY A 151 -6.54 9.95 -6.96
C GLY A 151 -5.71 10.26 -5.72
N ASP A 152 -5.67 9.25 -4.83
CA ASP A 152 -5.17 9.42 -3.46
C ASP A 152 -3.67 9.67 -3.39
N HIS A 153 -2.88 8.97 -4.20
CA HIS A 153 -1.43 9.06 -4.16
C HIS A 153 -0.92 10.48 -4.49
N LEU A 154 -1.47 11.10 -5.55
CA LEU A 154 -1.11 12.47 -5.91
C LEU A 154 -1.67 13.50 -4.92
N THR A 155 -2.85 13.23 -4.35
CA THR A 155 -3.41 14.04 -3.26
C THR A 155 -2.48 14.03 -2.05
N LEU A 156 -1.98 12.87 -1.63
CA LEU A 156 -1.03 12.73 -0.53
C LEU A 156 0.30 13.43 -0.82
N LEU A 157 0.78 13.35 -2.06
CA LEU A 157 1.96 14.08 -2.52
C LEU A 157 1.75 15.60 -2.39
N ASN A 158 0.62 16.12 -2.88
CA ASN A 158 0.27 17.54 -2.79
C ASN A 158 0.20 18.03 -1.33
N VAL A 159 -0.41 17.26 -0.44
CA VAL A 159 -0.46 17.56 1.00
C VAL A 159 0.94 17.67 1.58
N TYR A 160 1.79 16.68 1.32
CA TYR A 160 3.14 16.66 1.87
C TYR A 160 3.99 17.81 1.36
N GLU A 161 3.94 18.10 0.06
CA GLU A 161 4.67 19.21 -0.53
C GLU A 161 4.21 20.57 0.01
N ALA A 162 2.89 20.78 0.14
CA ALA A 162 2.36 22.00 0.73
C ALA A 162 2.81 22.15 2.19
N PHE A 163 2.82 21.06 2.96
CA PHE A 163 3.34 21.04 4.33
C PHE A 163 4.82 21.42 4.39
N GLN A 164 5.65 20.89 3.48
CA GLN A 164 7.08 21.23 3.44
C GLN A 164 7.30 22.69 3.03
N ARG A 165 6.58 23.19 2.02
CA ARG A 165 6.64 24.60 1.61
C ARG A 165 6.23 25.57 2.72
N ALA A 166 5.33 25.13 3.62
CA ALA A 166 4.93 25.89 4.80
C ALA A 166 5.91 25.74 5.99
N GLY A 167 7.13 25.24 5.76
CA GLY A 167 8.15 25.06 6.81
C GLY A 167 7.81 23.95 7.81
N ALA A 168 6.98 22.98 7.42
CA ALA A 168 6.54 21.86 8.26
C ALA A 168 5.90 22.33 9.60
N SER A 169 5.10 23.38 9.51
CA SER A 169 4.50 24.08 10.66
C SER A 169 3.29 23.33 11.21
N SER A 170 3.25 23.13 12.54
CA SER A 170 2.09 22.58 13.22
C SER A 170 0.86 23.49 13.15
N ARG A 171 1.08 24.81 13.20
CA ARG A 171 0.02 25.81 13.05
C ARG A 171 -0.61 25.74 11.67
N TRP A 172 0.20 25.63 10.62
CA TRP A 172 -0.28 25.47 9.25
C TRP A 172 -1.10 24.18 9.09
N ALA A 173 -0.61 23.05 9.63
CA ALA A 173 -1.34 21.77 9.57
C ALA A 173 -2.73 21.90 10.22
N ALA A 174 -2.81 22.46 11.42
CA ALA A 174 -4.09 22.67 12.13
C ALA A 174 -5.05 23.59 11.33
N GLN A 175 -4.56 24.64 10.69
CA GLN A 175 -5.35 25.55 9.87
C GLN A 175 -5.98 24.87 8.65
N HIS A 176 -5.34 23.77 8.15
CA HIS A 176 -5.80 23.04 6.98
C HIS A 176 -6.48 21.70 7.33
N GLY A 177 -6.84 21.47 8.61
CA GLY A 177 -7.49 20.24 9.05
C GLY A 177 -6.61 18.99 8.86
N LEU A 178 -5.29 19.15 9.04
CA LEU A 178 -4.31 18.09 8.86
C LEU A 178 -3.67 17.69 10.20
N SER A 179 -3.46 16.40 10.38
CA SER A 179 -2.76 15.85 11.53
C SER A 179 -1.26 16.13 11.46
N TYR A 180 -0.79 17.05 12.25
CA TYR A 180 0.64 17.36 12.37
C TYR A 180 1.46 16.12 12.79
N ALA A 181 0.93 15.30 13.70
CA ALA A 181 1.60 14.09 14.16
C ALA A 181 1.83 13.10 13.02
N THR A 182 0.81 12.89 12.18
CA THR A 182 0.87 12.03 10.97
C THR A 182 1.89 12.58 9.97
N LEU A 183 1.84 13.87 9.65
CA LEU A 183 2.78 14.50 8.72
C LEU A 183 4.22 14.49 9.23
N LYS A 184 4.43 14.71 10.53
CA LYS A 184 5.75 14.60 11.17
C LYS A 184 6.30 13.17 11.07
N ARG A 185 5.45 12.17 11.29
CA ARG A 185 5.82 10.75 11.15
C ARG A 185 6.17 10.41 9.70
N ALA A 186 5.36 10.83 8.73
CA ALA A 186 5.65 10.67 7.31
C ALA A 186 7.00 11.28 6.93
N ARG A 187 7.29 12.51 7.41
CA ARG A 187 8.57 13.18 7.20
C ARG A 187 9.76 12.36 7.73
N SER A 188 9.60 11.75 8.92
CA SER A 188 10.64 10.90 9.51
C SER A 188 10.87 9.64 8.69
N ILE A 189 9.79 8.96 8.28
CA ILE A 189 9.86 7.75 7.43
C ILE A 189 10.49 8.09 6.09
N ARG A 190 10.06 9.17 5.45
CA ARG A 190 10.66 9.63 4.20
C ARG A 190 12.16 9.86 4.33
N ALA A 191 12.61 10.52 5.39
CA ALA A 191 14.04 10.73 5.61
C ALA A 191 14.82 9.41 5.74
N GLN A 192 14.24 8.40 6.37
CA GLN A 192 14.83 7.06 6.48
C GLN A 192 14.87 6.36 5.11
N LEU A 193 13.79 6.40 4.34
CA LEU A 193 13.73 5.84 2.98
C LEU A 193 14.76 6.50 2.07
N VAL A 194 14.89 7.81 2.16
CA VAL A 194 15.90 8.60 1.46
C VAL A 194 17.30 8.10 1.77
N ALA A 195 17.64 8.03 3.04
CA ALA A 195 18.94 7.57 3.48
C ALA A 195 19.23 6.13 3.03
N PHE A 196 18.21 5.27 3.04
CA PHE A 196 18.28 3.90 2.54
C PHE A 196 18.61 3.88 1.04
N VAL A 197 17.80 4.53 0.20
CA VAL A 197 17.95 4.54 -1.26
C VAL A 197 19.30 5.12 -1.69
N THR A 198 19.73 6.21 -1.04
CA THR A 198 21.03 6.82 -1.32
C THR A 198 22.18 5.87 -1.01
N ARG A 199 22.11 5.16 0.12
CA ARG A 199 23.18 4.27 0.58
C ARG A 199 23.22 2.95 -0.19
N GLN A 200 22.07 2.30 -0.40
CA GLN A 200 21.99 0.94 -0.96
C GLN A 200 21.91 0.93 -2.48
N TRP A 201 21.15 1.84 -3.06
CA TRP A 201 20.91 1.83 -4.50
C TRP A 201 21.80 2.81 -5.27
N SER A 202 22.50 3.71 -4.56
CA SER A 202 23.35 4.76 -5.15
C SER A 202 22.64 5.59 -6.22
N TRP A 203 21.33 5.79 -6.07
CA TRP A 203 20.50 6.46 -7.05
C TRP A 203 20.59 7.97 -6.93
N PRO A 204 20.69 8.69 -8.06
CA PRO A 204 20.63 10.11 -8.05
C PRO A 204 19.22 10.57 -7.67
N TRP A 205 19.14 11.48 -6.72
CA TRP A 205 17.90 12.16 -6.36
C TRP A 205 17.44 12.98 -7.55
N ARG A 206 16.30 12.63 -8.10
CA ARG A 206 15.65 13.42 -9.14
C ARG A 206 14.18 13.53 -8.80
N ARG A 207 13.64 14.70 -9.12
CA ARG A 207 12.23 14.99 -9.13
C ARG A 207 11.79 15.14 -10.58
N ALA A 208 10.85 14.36 -11.01
CA ALA A 208 10.32 14.42 -12.37
C ALA A 208 9.47 15.67 -12.57
N GLY A 209 8.70 16.08 -11.55
CA GLY A 209 7.70 17.13 -11.67
C GLY A 209 6.58 16.78 -12.66
N ASP A 210 6.50 15.50 -13.07
CA ASP A 210 5.54 14.97 -14.04
C ASP A 210 4.64 13.95 -13.37
N GLU A 211 3.38 14.31 -13.21
CA GLU A 211 2.36 13.45 -12.60
C GLU A 211 2.12 12.17 -13.40
N GLN A 212 2.24 12.21 -14.73
CA GLN A 212 2.08 11.03 -15.56
C GLN A 212 3.20 10.02 -15.30
N ALA A 213 4.44 10.48 -15.14
CA ALA A 213 5.57 9.62 -14.83
C ALA A 213 5.38 8.94 -13.46
N VAL A 214 4.92 9.68 -12.43
CA VAL A 214 4.57 9.12 -11.10
C VAL A 214 3.48 8.07 -11.21
N ARG A 215 2.41 8.33 -11.96
CA ARG A 215 1.31 7.38 -12.16
C ARG A 215 1.76 6.12 -12.92
N ARG A 216 2.71 6.25 -13.86
CA ARG A 216 3.33 5.10 -14.54
C ARG A 216 4.16 4.26 -13.57
N CYS A 217 4.88 4.87 -12.65
CA CYS A 217 5.58 4.15 -11.58
C CYS A 217 4.60 3.36 -10.73
N LEU A 218 3.48 3.96 -10.30
CA LEU A 218 2.43 3.27 -9.55
C LEU A 218 1.85 2.11 -10.37
N ALA A 219 1.53 2.33 -11.65
CA ALA A 219 1.05 1.27 -12.53
C ALA A 219 2.05 0.11 -12.64
N ALA A 220 3.36 0.38 -12.69
CA ALA A 220 4.40 -0.65 -12.79
C ALA A 220 4.53 -1.53 -11.54
N GLY A 221 4.14 -1.02 -10.36
CA GLY A 221 4.15 -1.79 -9.11
C GLY A 221 2.81 -2.46 -8.80
N PHE A 222 1.71 -1.79 -9.11
CA PHE A 222 0.37 -2.18 -8.68
C PHE A 222 -0.52 -2.73 -9.82
N PHE A 223 0.04 -3.13 -10.97
CA PHE A 223 -0.72 -3.60 -12.13
C PHE A 223 -1.64 -4.79 -11.84
N ARG A 224 -1.30 -5.69 -10.91
CA ARG A 224 -2.21 -6.78 -10.51
C ARG A 224 -3.44 -6.28 -9.76
N GLN A 225 -3.33 -5.15 -9.10
CA GLN A 225 -4.37 -4.48 -8.34
C GLN A 225 -5.06 -3.41 -9.19
N ALA A 226 -5.35 -3.74 -10.45
CA ALA A 226 -6.05 -2.84 -11.36
C ALA A 226 -7.54 -3.16 -11.44
N VAL A 227 -8.33 -2.10 -11.56
CA VAL A 227 -9.78 -2.14 -11.73
C VAL A 227 -10.21 -1.22 -12.87
N ARG A 228 -11.32 -1.59 -13.51
CA ARG A 228 -11.97 -0.78 -14.56
C ARG A 228 -13.34 -0.32 -14.06
N TYR A 229 -13.66 0.92 -14.36
CA TYR A 229 -14.98 1.46 -14.08
C TYR A 229 -15.95 1.21 -15.25
N ASP A 230 -17.05 0.53 -14.96
CA ASP A 230 -18.13 0.23 -15.89
C ASP A 230 -19.49 0.38 -15.18
N GLY A 231 -19.73 1.62 -14.66
CA GLY A 231 -20.85 1.88 -13.73
C GLY A 231 -20.58 1.36 -12.30
N SER A 232 -19.68 0.42 -12.15
CA SER A 232 -19.05 -0.03 -10.89
C SER A 232 -17.60 -0.37 -11.15
N TRP A 233 -16.78 -0.42 -10.10
CA TRP A 233 -15.38 -0.83 -10.23
C TRP A 233 -15.29 -2.36 -10.27
N LYS A 234 -14.65 -2.89 -11.31
CA LYS A 234 -14.48 -4.33 -11.52
C LYS A 234 -13.02 -4.70 -11.75
N THR A 235 -12.59 -5.79 -11.16
CA THR A 235 -11.31 -6.42 -11.49
C THR A 235 -11.35 -7.00 -12.92
N PRO A 236 -10.20 -7.31 -13.53
CA PRO A 236 -10.17 -8.04 -14.81
C PRO A 236 -10.91 -9.39 -14.78
N ALA A 237 -11.00 -10.03 -13.59
CA ALA A 237 -11.78 -11.26 -13.37
C ALA A 237 -13.30 -11.02 -13.24
N GLY A 238 -13.77 -9.76 -13.28
CA GLY A 238 -15.18 -9.40 -13.16
C GLY A 238 -15.71 -9.21 -11.75
N GLU A 239 -14.86 -9.30 -10.74
CA GLU A 239 -15.20 -9.10 -9.34
C GLU A 239 -15.47 -7.62 -9.05
N THR A 240 -16.59 -7.31 -8.38
CA THR A 240 -16.94 -5.93 -8.03
C THR A 240 -16.24 -5.51 -6.75
N LEU A 241 -15.53 -4.40 -6.80
CA LEU A 241 -14.88 -3.76 -5.65
C LEU A 241 -15.48 -2.37 -5.39
N TYR A 242 -15.41 -1.93 -4.15
CA TYR A 242 -15.97 -0.65 -3.71
C TYR A 242 -14.85 0.30 -3.32
N VAL A 243 -15.06 1.59 -3.52
CA VAL A 243 -14.10 2.61 -3.09
C VAL A 243 -14.30 2.88 -1.60
N HIS A 244 -13.23 2.90 -0.82
CA HIS A 244 -13.30 3.24 0.59
C HIS A 244 -13.66 4.72 0.78
N PRO A 245 -14.49 5.09 1.79
CA PRO A 245 -14.92 6.48 2.02
C PRO A 245 -13.79 7.50 2.22
N SER A 246 -12.60 7.05 2.62
CA SER A 246 -11.43 7.94 2.77
C SER A 246 -10.78 8.34 1.45
N SER A 247 -11.08 7.66 0.35
CA SER A 247 -10.51 7.96 -0.96
C SER A 247 -11.14 9.22 -1.57
N VAL A 248 -10.34 10.01 -2.26
CA VAL A 248 -10.82 11.18 -3.01
C VAL A 248 -11.71 10.79 -4.19
N LEU A 249 -11.66 9.53 -4.63
CA LEU A 249 -12.50 8.99 -5.70
C LEU A 249 -13.84 8.43 -5.19
N PHE A 250 -14.09 8.41 -3.87
CA PHE A 250 -15.30 7.82 -3.30
C PHE A 250 -16.60 8.48 -3.79
N THR A 251 -16.61 9.81 -3.88
CA THR A 251 -17.81 10.58 -4.30
C THR A 251 -17.83 10.87 -5.81
N ARG A 252 -16.85 10.36 -6.56
CA ARG A 252 -16.70 10.61 -7.98
C ARG A 252 -17.05 9.38 -8.79
N ALA A 253 -17.91 9.55 -9.79
CA ALA A 253 -18.12 8.57 -10.84
C ALA A 253 -17.23 8.98 -12.04
N PRO A 254 -16.11 8.28 -12.29
CA PRO A 254 -15.28 8.60 -13.44
C PRO A 254 -15.97 8.19 -14.74
N PRO A 255 -15.48 8.62 -15.90
CA PRO A 255 -15.96 8.16 -17.20
C PRO A 255 -15.91 6.62 -17.31
N ILE A 256 -16.87 6.04 -18.01
CA ILE A 256 -16.89 4.59 -18.29
C ILE A 256 -15.61 4.22 -19.07
N GLY A 257 -14.98 3.13 -18.67
CA GLY A 257 -13.71 2.68 -19.25
C GLY A 257 -12.47 3.19 -18.53
N THR A 258 -12.63 4.05 -17.49
CA THR A 258 -11.50 4.50 -16.67
C THR A 258 -10.85 3.32 -15.93
N TRP A 259 -9.55 3.24 -15.97
CA TRP A 259 -8.75 2.30 -15.19
C TRP A 259 -8.10 2.97 -13.99
N ALA A 260 -8.01 2.24 -12.90
CA ALA A 260 -7.28 2.66 -11.70
C ALA A 260 -6.52 1.48 -11.10
N VAL A 261 -5.43 1.78 -10.40
CA VAL A 261 -4.77 0.84 -9.51
C VAL A 261 -5.06 1.22 -8.06
N TYR A 262 -5.07 0.23 -7.17
CA TYR A 262 -5.27 0.47 -5.73
C TYR A 262 -4.12 -0.12 -4.91
N GLY A 263 -3.85 0.49 -3.76
CA GLY A 263 -2.75 0.08 -2.89
C GLY A 263 -3.13 -1.04 -1.92
N ASP A 264 -4.35 -1.01 -1.40
CA ASP A 264 -4.81 -1.91 -0.34
C ASP A 264 -6.28 -2.28 -0.51
N LEU A 265 -6.66 -3.46 -0.01
CA LEU A 265 -8.03 -3.98 -0.04
C LEU A 265 -8.46 -4.35 1.37
N LEU A 266 -9.46 -3.64 1.89
CA LEU A 266 -10.04 -3.91 3.19
C LEU A 266 -11.31 -4.75 3.06
N TYR A 267 -11.35 -5.88 3.74
CA TYR A 267 -12.54 -6.70 3.85
C TYR A 267 -13.31 -6.34 5.12
N THR A 268 -14.41 -5.59 4.94
CA THR A 268 -15.40 -5.30 5.99
C THR A 268 -16.69 -6.05 5.68
N THR A 269 -17.81 -5.38 5.49
CA THR A 269 -19.03 -5.97 4.90
C THR A 269 -18.90 -6.15 3.38
N GLN A 270 -18.04 -5.38 2.76
CA GLN A 270 -17.74 -5.38 1.32
C GLN A 270 -16.23 -5.18 1.12
N PRO A 271 -15.65 -5.69 0.01
CA PRO A 271 -14.26 -5.44 -0.33
C PRO A 271 -14.06 -3.97 -0.75
N GLN A 272 -13.33 -3.20 0.04
CA GLN A 272 -13.12 -1.76 -0.15
C GLN A 272 -11.66 -1.45 -0.50
N MET A 273 -11.48 -0.81 -1.65
CA MET A 273 -10.17 -0.37 -2.15
C MET A 273 -9.75 0.96 -1.50
N ARG A 274 -8.48 1.05 -1.13
CA ARG A 274 -7.81 2.25 -0.64
C ARG A 274 -6.63 2.61 -1.53
N ASP A 275 -6.20 3.86 -1.41
CA ASP A 275 -5.04 4.37 -2.13
C ASP A 275 -5.17 4.15 -3.64
N LEU A 276 -6.25 4.71 -4.22
CA LEU A 276 -6.53 4.59 -5.64
C LEU A 276 -5.75 5.64 -6.45
N CYS A 277 -5.34 5.21 -7.64
CA CYS A 277 -4.76 6.10 -8.64
C CYS A 277 -5.27 5.74 -10.02
N VAL A 278 -5.85 6.71 -10.72
CA VAL A 278 -6.29 6.58 -12.12
C VAL A 278 -5.07 6.42 -13.01
N VAL A 279 -5.08 5.41 -13.89
CA VAL A 279 -3.98 5.09 -14.81
C VAL A 279 -4.50 4.94 -16.24
N ASP A 280 -3.60 5.07 -17.20
CA ASP A 280 -3.93 4.78 -18.61
C ASP A 280 -3.88 3.26 -18.84
N ALA A 281 -4.90 2.71 -19.48
CA ALA A 281 -4.97 1.30 -19.85
C ALA A 281 -3.76 0.86 -20.70
N ALA A 282 -3.28 1.73 -21.59
CA ALA A 282 -2.12 1.45 -22.43
C ALA A 282 -0.85 1.21 -21.63
N TRP A 283 -0.72 1.85 -20.44
CA TRP A 283 0.42 1.62 -19.56
C TRP A 283 0.40 0.22 -18.97
N LEU A 284 -0.77 -0.28 -18.56
CA LEU A 284 -0.91 -1.65 -18.03
C LEU A 284 -0.47 -2.69 -19.03
N LEU A 285 -0.85 -2.51 -20.30
CA LEU A 285 -0.44 -3.41 -21.40
C LEU A 285 1.07 -3.33 -21.69
N THR A 286 1.68 -2.16 -21.60
CA THR A 286 3.11 -1.97 -21.88
C THR A 286 4.01 -2.36 -20.71
N LEU A 287 3.58 -2.11 -19.48
CA LEU A 287 4.35 -2.38 -18.26
C LEU A 287 4.27 -3.84 -17.82
N ALA A 288 3.12 -4.47 -18.03
CA ALA A 288 2.87 -5.86 -17.64
C ALA A 288 2.21 -6.70 -18.76
N PRO A 289 2.82 -6.77 -19.96
CA PRO A 289 2.25 -7.54 -21.09
C PRO A 289 2.09 -9.02 -20.73
N HIS A 290 3.02 -9.60 -19.97
CA HIS A 290 3.00 -10.98 -19.51
C HIS A 290 1.81 -11.31 -18.59
N TYR A 291 1.23 -10.30 -17.93
CA TYR A 291 0.05 -10.45 -17.08
C TYR A 291 -1.25 -10.22 -17.87
N TYR A 292 -1.32 -9.12 -18.62
CA TYR A 292 -2.55 -8.71 -19.30
C TYR A 292 -2.84 -9.46 -20.61
N HIS A 293 -1.81 -9.93 -21.35
CA HIS A 293 -2.04 -10.78 -22.53
C HIS A 293 -2.61 -12.15 -22.20
N ARG A 294 -2.40 -12.66 -20.97
CA ARG A 294 -3.01 -13.93 -20.51
C ARG A 294 -4.45 -13.74 -20.00
N SER A 295 -4.85 -12.52 -19.63
CA SER A 295 -6.16 -12.24 -19.04
C SER A 295 -7.21 -11.75 -20.05
N LEU A 296 -6.83 -11.51 -21.31
CA LEU A 296 -7.73 -11.05 -22.37
C LEU A 296 -8.15 -12.18 -23.34
N HIS A 297 -7.76 -13.40 -23.06
CA HIS A 297 -8.20 -14.64 -23.71
C HIS A 297 -8.89 -15.54 -22.69
#